data_ff6622416dff8c12fd3ab8cd997cea1a
#
_entry.id   ff6622416dff8c12fd3ab8cd997cea1a
#
_cell.length_a   1.000
_cell.length_b   1.000
_cell.length_c   1.000
_cell.angle_alpha   90.00
_cell.angle_beta   90.00
_cell.angle_gamma   90.00
#
_symmetry.space_group_name_H-M   'P 1'
#
loop_
_entity.id
_entity.type
_entity.pdbx_description
1 polymer ?
#
loop_
_entity_poly.entity_id
_entity_poly.type
_entity_poly.pdbx_seq_one_letter_code
_entity_poly.pdbx_strand_id
1 'polypeptide(L)'
;MSAPVARLDDVHLSFAGVKAVNGVSFEVNPGELFAIIGPNGAGKTSLFNVLSGVYRPQQGSVRFLGEDILGRRPFRIAAMGMARTFQNIALFEHLTVLDNLMLGRHQHIGYGAAAAFLWRGKARNQELEHRRFVEEIVDFLELEAWRSLPVGLLPYGVQKRVELGRALAMEPKLLLLDEPVAGMNLEETEDTARYILDIRDELDVPIIMVEHDMGLVMDLADRIMVVDFGTPITTGTPAEVQQHPDVIRAYLGEEIGS
;
A
#
# COMPACT_ATOMS: atom_id res chain seq x y z
N MET A 1 2.64 25.09 -4.01
CA MET A 1 2.31 23.78 -3.40
C MET A 1 1.73 22.90 -4.49
N SER A 2 2.26 21.72 -4.70
CA SER A 2 1.69 20.75 -5.64
C SER A 2 0.33 20.27 -5.14
N ALA A 3 -0.56 19.85 -6.07
CA ALA A 3 -1.84 19.27 -5.69
C ALA A 3 -1.63 17.92 -4.97
N PRO A 4 -2.42 17.58 -3.95
CA PRO A 4 -2.30 16.30 -3.26
C PRO A 4 -2.60 15.13 -4.20
N VAL A 5 -1.88 14.02 -4.02
CA VAL A 5 -2.06 12.78 -4.80
C VAL A 5 -3.36 12.08 -4.41
N ALA A 6 -3.65 12.04 -3.11
CA ALA A 6 -4.90 11.52 -2.58
C ALA A 6 -5.49 12.48 -1.56
N ARG A 7 -6.83 12.57 -1.52
CA ARG A 7 -7.56 13.41 -0.55
C ARG A 7 -8.87 12.77 -0.17
N LEU A 8 -9.11 12.70 1.13
CA LEU A 8 -10.38 12.34 1.75
C LEU A 8 -10.94 13.56 2.46
N ASP A 9 -12.24 13.81 2.28
CA ASP A 9 -12.93 14.92 2.96
C ASP A 9 -14.19 14.36 3.63
N ASP A 10 -14.27 14.46 4.96
CA ASP A 10 -15.40 14.11 5.84
C ASP A 10 -16.00 12.73 5.54
N VAL A 11 -15.14 11.71 5.44
CA VAL A 11 -15.54 10.35 5.06
C VAL A 11 -16.20 9.62 6.23
N HIS A 12 -17.42 9.07 5.98
CA HIS A 12 -18.15 8.25 6.95
C HIS A 12 -18.51 6.90 6.36
N LEU A 13 -18.19 5.83 7.09
CA LEU A 13 -18.52 4.45 6.73
C LEU A 13 -19.06 3.70 7.95
N SER A 14 -20.24 3.10 7.81
CA SER A 14 -20.87 2.32 8.87
C SER A 14 -21.36 0.98 8.36
N PHE A 15 -21.27 -0.05 9.19
CA PHE A 15 -21.79 -1.40 8.94
C PHE A 15 -22.76 -1.78 10.07
N ALA A 16 -24.01 -2.09 9.75
CA ALA A 16 -25.02 -2.50 10.72
C ALA A 16 -25.09 -1.60 11.99
N GLY A 17 -24.89 -0.28 11.80
CA GLY A 17 -24.93 0.69 12.90
C GLY A 17 -23.58 0.95 13.60
N VAL A 18 -22.56 0.14 13.32
CA VAL A 18 -21.20 0.38 13.82
C VAL A 18 -20.47 1.33 12.88
N LYS A 19 -19.99 2.45 13.42
CA LYS A 19 -19.20 3.44 12.66
C LYS A 19 -17.76 2.96 12.52
N ALA A 20 -17.42 2.42 11.36
CA ALA A 20 -16.06 1.97 11.06
C ALA A 20 -15.12 3.12 10.65
N VAL A 21 -15.69 4.19 10.05
CA VAL A 21 -15.00 5.45 9.75
C VAL A 21 -15.98 6.58 10.05
N ASN A 22 -15.56 7.60 10.77
CA ASN A 22 -16.41 8.67 11.28
C ASN A 22 -15.74 10.04 11.15
N GLY A 23 -16.03 10.74 10.03
CA GLY A 23 -15.53 12.10 9.79
C GLY A 23 -14.03 12.18 9.49
N VAL A 24 -13.48 11.18 8.82
CA VAL A 24 -12.04 11.15 8.49
C VAL A 24 -11.74 12.06 7.30
N SER A 25 -10.78 12.97 7.50
CA SER A 25 -10.26 13.87 6.47
C SER A 25 -8.74 13.89 6.52
N PHE A 26 -8.09 13.68 5.39
CA PHE A 26 -6.64 13.87 5.21
C PHE A 26 -6.29 14.01 3.74
N GLU A 27 -5.07 14.45 3.49
CA GLU A 27 -4.48 14.49 2.15
C GLU A 27 -3.06 13.92 2.19
N VAL A 28 -2.61 13.38 1.06
CA VAL A 28 -1.26 12.85 0.86
C VAL A 28 -0.63 13.58 -0.31
N ASN A 29 0.58 14.11 -0.08
CA ASN A 29 1.32 14.88 -1.05
C ASN A 29 2.25 14.00 -1.90
N PRO A 30 2.75 14.48 -3.06
CA PRO A 30 3.81 13.80 -3.79
C PRO A 30 5.04 13.56 -2.92
N GLY A 31 5.65 12.38 -3.02
CA GLY A 31 6.85 11.99 -2.26
C GLY A 31 6.65 11.83 -0.76
N GLU A 32 5.40 11.86 -0.25
CA GLU A 32 5.11 11.76 1.18
C GLU A 32 4.88 10.31 1.61
N LEU A 33 5.45 9.89 2.75
CA LEU A 33 5.07 8.70 3.48
C LEU A 33 4.10 9.10 4.61
N PHE A 34 2.83 8.82 4.40
CA PHE A 34 1.74 9.11 5.33
C PHE A 34 1.34 7.83 6.07
N ALA A 35 1.47 7.79 7.39
CA ALA A 35 1.09 6.65 8.19
C ALA A 35 -0.29 6.82 8.83
N ILE A 36 -1.05 5.73 8.91
CA ILE A 36 -2.31 5.65 9.65
C ILE A 36 -2.14 4.61 10.76
N ILE A 37 -2.19 5.05 12.00
CA ILE A 37 -2.01 4.22 13.17
C ILE A 37 -3.25 4.25 14.07
N GLY A 38 -3.34 3.31 14.99
CA GLY A 38 -4.43 3.21 15.96
C GLY A 38 -4.61 1.78 16.45
N PRO A 39 -5.39 1.58 17.51
CA PRO A 39 -5.71 0.28 18.07
C PRO A 39 -6.31 -0.71 17.05
N ASN A 40 -6.34 -1.99 17.43
CA ASN A 40 -7.05 -3.00 16.65
C ASN A 40 -8.55 -2.67 16.60
N GLY A 41 -9.14 -2.72 15.39
CA GLY A 41 -10.53 -2.32 15.20
C GLY A 41 -10.77 -0.81 15.05
N ALA A 42 -9.73 0.02 15.07
CA ALA A 42 -9.85 1.48 14.91
C ALA A 42 -10.34 1.95 13.52
N GLY A 43 -10.51 1.04 12.55
CA GLY A 43 -11.03 1.39 11.23
C GLY A 43 -9.97 1.55 10.13
N LYS A 44 -8.69 1.31 10.41
CA LYS A 44 -7.56 1.47 9.47
C LYS A 44 -7.77 0.70 8.16
N THR A 45 -8.06 -0.59 8.23
CA THR A 45 -8.36 -1.44 7.06
C THR A 45 -9.61 -0.97 6.32
N SER A 46 -10.60 -0.41 7.02
CA SER A 46 -11.80 0.16 6.39
C SER A 46 -11.45 1.39 5.54
N LEU A 47 -10.53 2.25 6.01
CA LEU A 47 -10.00 3.38 5.23
C LEU A 47 -9.29 2.91 3.96
N PHE A 48 -8.43 1.88 4.05
CA PHE A 48 -7.79 1.28 2.89
C PHE A 48 -8.80 0.70 1.90
N ASN A 49 -9.85 0.06 2.40
CA ASN A 49 -10.92 -0.47 1.56
C ASN A 49 -11.75 0.65 0.89
N VAL A 50 -11.89 1.82 1.53
CA VAL A 50 -12.49 3.01 0.90
C VAL A 50 -11.59 3.55 -0.20
N LEU A 51 -10.29 3.75 0.06
CA LEU A 51 -9.33 4.22 -0.92
C LEU A 51 -9.26 3.31 -2.15
N SER A 52 -9.19 2.00 -1.94
CA SER A 52 -9.12 1.02 -3.03
C SER A 52 -10.47 0.74 -3.72
N GLY A 53 -11.58 1.41 -3.30
CA GLY A 53 -12.90 1.26 -3.91
C GLY A 53 -13.62 -0.04 -3.57
N VAL A 54 -13.13 -0.81 -2.59
CA VAL A 54 -13.80 -2.01 -2.07
C VAL A 54 -15.04 -1.63 -1.27
N TYR A 55 -14.94 -0.58 -0.46
CA TYR A 55 -16.06 -0.04 0.29
C TYR A 55 -16.46 1.34 -0.24
N ARG A 56 -17.77 1.57 -0.29
CA ARG A 56 -18.34 2.88 -0.63
C ARG A 56 -18.84 3.55 0.64
N PRO A 57 -18.24 4.69 1.06
CA PRO A 57 -18.69 5.43 2.22
C PRO A 57 -20.09 6.02 1.97
N GLN A 58 -20.83 6.26 3.04
CA GLN A 58 -22.17 6.84 2.99
C GLN A 58 -22.12 8.38 2.84
N GLN A 59 -21.04 9.01 3.33
CA GLN A 59 -20.82 10.46 3.25
C GLN A 59 -19.34 10.77 2.99
N GLY A 60 -19.08 11.99 2.55
CA GLY A 60 -17.76 12.49 2.25
C GLY A 60 -17.36 12.36 0.78
N SER A 61 -16.12 12.71 0.48
CA SER A 61 -15.53 12.57 -0.85
C SER A 61 -14.15 11.94 -0.80
N VAL A 62 -13.78 11.21 -1.86
CA VAL A 62 -12.46 10.59 -2.01
C VAL A 62 -11.93 10.92 -3.40
N ARG A 63 -10.80 11.61 -3.44
CA ARG A 63 -10.15 11.99 -4.71
C ARG A 63 -8.77 11.35 -4.82
N PHE A 64 -8.45 10.91 -6.01
CA PHE A 64 -7.14 10.41 -6.38
C PHE A 64 -6.68 11.08 -7.66
N LEU A 65 -5.50 11.69 -7.68
CA LEU A 65 -4.98 12.50 -8.78
C LEU A 65 -5.97 13.59 -9.24
N GLY A 66 -6.68 14.20 -8.29
CA GLY A 66 -7.68 15.23 -8.54
C GLY A 66 -9.04 14.71 -9.02
N GLU A 67 -9.18 13.43 -9.37
CA GLU A 67 -10.42 12.81 -9.82
C GLU A 67 -11.19 12.18 -8.66
N ASP A 68 -12.53 12.33 -8.67
CA ASP A 68 -13.41 11.62 -7.74
C ASP A 68 -13.41 10.12 -8.08
N ILE A 69 -13.12 9.28 -7.07
CA ILE A 69 -13.07 7.82 -7.22
C ILE A 69 -14.24 7.11 -6.55
N LEU A 70 -15.18 7.83 -5.92
CA LEU A 70 -16.32 7.20 -5.27
C LEU A 70 -17.18 6.42 -6.25
N GLY A 71 -17.44 5.14 -5.91
CA GLY A 71 -18.22 4.23 -6.74
C GLY A 71 -17.50 3.70 -7.97
N ARG A 72 -16.23 4.05 -8.18
CA ARG A 72 -15.39 3.35 -9.16
C ARG A 72 -15.06 1.94 -8.66
N ARG A 73 -15.00 0.99 -9.58
CA ARG A 73 -14.59 -0.39 -9.26
C ARG A 73 -13.10 -0.46 -8.93
N PRO A 74 -12.66 -1.34 -8.00
CA PRO A 74 -11.25 -1.44 -7.60
C PRO A 74 -10.26 -1.53 -8.77
N PHE A 75 -10.55 -2.34 -9.79
CA PHE A 75 -9.66 -2.46 -10.95
C PHE A 75 -9.49 -1.16 -11.75
N ARG A 76 -10.49 -0.25 -11.72
CA ARG A 76 -10.38 1.07 -12.35
C ARG A 76 -9.48 2.00 -11.57
N ILE A 77 -9.54 1.93 -10.24
CA ILE A 77 -8.68 2.72 -9.35
C ILE A 77 -7.24 2.21 -9.46
N ALA A 78 -7.04 0.88 -9.49
CA ALA A 78 -5.74 0.29 -9.76
C ALA A 78 -5.16 0.73 -11.11
N ALA A 79 -5.97 0.76 -12.18
CA ALA A 79 -5.57 1.24 -13.50
C ALA A 79 -5.22 2.74 -13.55
N MET A 80 -5.66 3.54 -12.57
CA MET A 80 -5.22 4.93 -12.41
C MET A 80 -3.84 5.05 -11.77
N GLY A 81 -3.31 3.94 -11.20
CA GLY A 81 -2.00 3.88 -10.57
C GLY A 81 -2.03 3.76 -9.04
N MET A 82 -3.13 3.31 -8.44
CA MET A 82 -3.15 2.99 -7.00
C MET A 82 -2.84 1.51 -6.82
N ALA A 83 -1.66 1.17 -6.31
CA ALA A 83 -1.31 -0.20 -5.96
C ALA A 83 -1.48 -0.44 -4.45
N ARG A 84 -1.80 -1.68 -4.06
CA ARG A 84 -1.96 -2.08 -2.67
C ARG A 84 -1.30 -3.44 -2.42
N THR A 85 -0.55 -3.55 -1.32
CA THR A 85 -0.21 -4.82 -0.70
C THR A 85 -1.32 -5.23 0.27
N PHE A 86 -1.41 -6.51 0.60
CA PHE A 86 -2.42 -7.02 1.51
C PHE A 86 -1.75 -7.56 2.78
N GLN A 87 -2.44 -7.49 3.90
CA GLN A 87 -1.98 -8.05 5.17
C GLN A 87 -1.61 -9.54 5.03
N ASN A 88 -2.46 -10.32 4.37
CA ASN A 88 -2.15 -11.70 4.02
C ASN A 88 -1.53 -11.75 2.62
N ILE A 89 -0.42 -12.46 2.48
CA ILE A 89 0.28 -12.63 1.20
C ILE A 89 -0.69 -13.18 0.16
N ALA A 90 -0.92 -12.42 -0.91
CA ALA A 90 -1.82 -12.77 -2.00
C ALA A 90 -1.03 -13.13 -3.28
N LEU A 91 -0.01 -13.98 -3.15
CA LEU A 91 0.84 -14.44 -4.25
C LEU A 91 0.37 -15.78 -4.80
N PHE A 92 0.73 -16.06 -6.04
CA PHE A 92 0.51 -17.37 -6.66
C PHE A 92 1.67 -18.29 -6.30
N GLU A 93 1.49 -19.14 -5.30
CA GLU A 93 2.53 -19.96 -4.67
C GLU A 93 3.29 -20.86 -5.63
N HIS A 94 2.63 -21.35 -6.68
CA HIS A 94 3.22 -22.25 -7.69
C HIS A 94 3.95 -21.52 -8.83
N LEU A 95 3.78 -20.21 -8.94
CA LEU A 95 4.49 -19.40 -9.92
C LEU A 95 5.83 -18.93 -9.34
N THR A 96 6.78 -18.68 -10.24
CA THR A 96 8.08 -18.12 -9.87
C THR A 96 7.94 -16.66 -9.36
N VAL A 97 8.98 -16.16 -8.70
CA VAL A 97 9.08 -14.73 -8.35
C VAL A 97 8.85 -13.88 -9.59
N LEU A 98 9.60 -14.14 -10.65
CA LEU A 98 9.51 -13.39 -11.90
C LEU A 98 8.08 -13.40 -12.47
N ASP A 99 7.41 -14.54 -12.49
CA ASP A 99 6.05 -14.66 -13.00
C ASP A 99 5.05 -13.89 -12.12
N ASN A 100 5.21 -13.92 -10.79
CA ASN A 100 4.37 -13.14 -9.88
C ASN A 100 4.53 -11.62 -10.11
N LEU A 101 5.76 -11.13 -10.32
CA LEU A 101 5.99 -9.74 -10.65
C LEU A 101 5.40 -9.37 -12.03
N MET A 102 5.54 -10.24 -13.02
CA MET A 102 4.97 -10.07 -14.36
C MET A 102 3.43 -9.93 -14.33
N LEU A 103 2.73 -10.56 -13.37
CA LEU A 103 1.30 -10.35 -13.20
C LEU A 103 0.95 -8.89 -12.85
N GLY A 104 1.81 -8.16 -12.14
CA GLY A 104 1.67 -6.74 -11.90
C GLY A 104 1.65 -5.90 -13.19
N ARG A 105 2.32 -6.37 -14.25
CA ARG A 105 2.34 -5.72 -15.57
C ARG A 105 1.08 -5.91 -16.39
N HIS A 106 0.15 -6.77 -15.96
CA HIS A 106 -1.03 -7.14 -16.77
C HIS A 106 -1.84 -5.94 -17.26
N GLN A 107 -1.97 -4.88 -16.46
CA GLN A 107 -2.72 -3.68 -16.85
C GLN A 107 -1.99 -2.82 -17.91
N HIS A 108 -0.71 -3.02 -18.14
CA HIS A 108 0.09 -2.33 -19.15
C HIS A 108 0.16 -3.10 -20.48
N ILE A 109 -0.40 -4.33 -20.53
CA ILE A 109 -0.42 -5.16 -21.73
C ILE A 109 -1.47 -4.59 -22.70
N GLY A 110 -0.98 -3.93 -23.76
CA GLY A 110 -1.82 -3.26 -24.77
C GLY A 110 -2.21 -4.09 -26.00
N TYR A 111 -1.86 -5.39 -26.05
CA TYR A 111 -2.14 -6.24 -27.19
C TYR A 111 -3.28 -7.23 -26.92
N GLY A 112 -4.16 -7.42 -27.95
CA GLY A 112 -5.26 -8.37 -27.85
C GLY A 112 -4.80 -9.84 -27.97
N ALA A 113 -5.67 -10.78 -27.58
CA ALA A 113 -5.40 -12.24 -27.56
C ALA A 113 -4.86 -12.79 -28.89
N ALA A 114 -5.29 -12.25 -30.04
CA ALA A 114 -4.80 -12.66 -31.35
C ALA A 114 -3.32 -12.30 -31.59
N ALA A 115 -2.88 -11.13 -31.11
CA ALA A 115 -1.48 -10.72 -31.21
C ALA A 115 -0.58 -11.49 -30.22
N ALA A 116 -1.11 -11.80 -29.04
CA ALA A 116 -0.43 -12.69 -28.07
C ALA A 116 -0.21 -14.09 -28.65
N PHE A 117 -1.20 -14.65 -29.33
CA PHE A 117 -1.13 -15.99 -29.94
C PHE A 117 -0.07 -16.07 -31.04
N LEU A 118 0.11 -15.02 -31.84
CA LEU A 118 1.06 -15.00 -32.95
C LEU A 118 2.50 -14.73 -32.53
N TRP A 119 2.74 -14.33 -31.26
CA TRP A 119 4.07 -14.04 -30.68
C TRP A 119 4.99 -13.24 -31.63
N ARG A 120 4.46 -12.31 -32.42
CA ARG A 120 5.19 -11.57 -33.45
C ARG A 120 5.06 -10.04 -33.29
N GLY A 121 6.12 -9.31 -33.64
CA GLY A 121 6.11 -7.86 -33.75
C GLY A 121 5.89 -7.15 -32.41
N LYS A 122 4.82 -6.36 -32.30
CA LYS A 122 4.55 -5.51 -31.12
C LYS A 122 4.40 -6.31 -29.81
N ALA A 123 3.78 -7.49 -29.84
CA ALA A 123 3.57 -8.30 -28.64
C ALA A 123 4.91 -8.76 -28.03
N ARG A 124 5.84 -9.24 -28.89
CA ARG A 124 7.17 -9.65 -28.42
C ARG A 124 7.98 -8.48 -27.84
N ASN A 125 7.91 -7.31 -28.50
CA ASN A 125 8.68 -6.15 -28.04
C ASN A 125 8.14 -5.64 -26.70
N GLN A 126 6.82 -5.56 -26.52
CA GLN A 126 6.19 -5.18 -25.24
C GLN A 126 6.52 -6.19 -24.13
N GLU A 127 6.48 -7.48 -24.42
CA GLU A 127 6.86 -8.51 -23.44
C GLU A 127 8.31 -8.36 -22.98
N LEU A 128 9.24 -8.10 -23.91
CA LEU A 128 10.64 -7.85 -23.57
C LEU A 128 10.83 -6.58 -22.75
N GLU A 129 10.07 -5.54 -23.03
CA GLU A 129 10.07 -4.28 -22.28
C GLU A 129 9.53 -4.50 -20.85
N HIS A 130 8.37 -5.16 -20.71
CA HIS A 130 7.82 -5.50 -19.42
C HIS A 130 8.77 -6.39 -18.60
N ARG A 131 9.42 -7.36 -19.25
CA ARG A 131 10.37 -8.23 -18.58
C ARG A 131 11.60 -7.47 -18.09
N ARG A 132 12.14 -6.53 -18.87
CA ARG A 132 13.26 -5.68 -18.42
C ARG A 132 12.88 -4.86 -17.19
N PHE A 133 11.71 -4.21 -17.23
CA PHE A 133 11.22 -3.44 -16.12
C PHE A 133 11.06 -4.29 -14.84
N VAL A 134 10.57 -5.52 -14.98
CA VAL A 134 10.43 -6.44 -13.84
C VAL A 134 11.79 -6.92 -13.33
N GLU A 135 12.79 -7.12 -14.21
CA GLU A 135 14.16 -7.44 -13.79
C GLU A 135 14.79 -6.27 -12.99
N GLU A 136 14.52 -5.02 -13.33
CA GLU A 136 14.94 -3.84 -12.55
C GLU A 136 14.32 -3.86 -11.14
N ILE A 137 13.06 -4.30 -10.99
CA ILE A 137 12.43 -4.49 -9.68
C ILE A 137 13.05 -5.67 -8.91
N VAL A 138 13.41 -6.76 -9.60
CA VAL A 138 14.11 -7.91 -9.00
C VAL A 138 15.43 -7.45 -8.40
N ASP A 139 16.20 -6.65 -9.15
CA ASP A 139 17.48 -6.09 -8.70
C ASP A 139 17.26 -5.11 -7.54
N PHE A 140 16.29 -4.19 -7.65
CA PHE A 140 15.98 -3.18 -6.65
C PHE A 140 15.59 -3.80 -5.28
N LEU A 141 14.85 -4.93 -5.30
CA LEU A 141 14.40 -5.62 -4.08
C LEU A 141 15.32 -6.80 -3.68
N GLU A 142 16.51 -6.93 -4.31
CA GLU A 142 17.48 -7.99 -4.03
C GLU A 142 16.86 -9.40 -4.10
N LEU A 143 16.10 -9.67 -5.19
CA LEU A 143 15.38 -10.92 -5.42
C LEU A 143 16.07 -11.83 -6.44
N GLU A 144 17.29 -11.51 -6.94
CA GLU A 144 17.95 -12.21 -8.03
C GLU A 144 18.17 -13.71 -7.72
N ALA A 145 18.59 -14.01 -6.50
CA ALA A 145 18.80 -15.40 -6.05
C ALA A 145 17.52 -16.25 -6.07
N TRP A 146 16.35 -15.60 -5.96
CA TRP A 146 15.05 -16.24 -5.81
C TRP A 146 14.20 -16.19 -7.09
N ARG A 147 14.61 -15.42 -8.09
CA ARG A 147 13.80 -15.03 -9.26
C ARG A 147 13.13 -16.21 -9.99
N SER A 148 13.77 -17.38 -10.03
CA SER A 148 13.31 -18.57 -10.76
C SER A 148 12.64 -19.61 -9.85
N LEU A 149 12.55 -19.34 -8.55
CA LEU A 149 11.96 -20.28 -7.60
C LEU A 149 10.45 -19.99 -7.43
N PRO A 150 9.64 -21.05 -7.23
CA PRO A 150 8.25 -20.91 -6.83
C PRO A 150 8.13 -20.15 -5.50
N VAL A 151 7.23 -19.18 -5.44
CA VAL A 151 7.11 -18.29 -4.28
C VAL A 151 6.74 -19.04 -3.01
N GLY A 152 5.93 -20.09 -3.09
CA GLY A 152 5.54 -20.91 -1.93
C GLY A 152 6.70 -21.66 -1.25
N LEU A 153 7.89 -21.70 -1.86
CA LEU A 153 9.09 -22.32 -1.26
C LEU A 153 10.00 -21.30 -0.54
N LEU A 154 9.66 -20.00 -0.61
CA LEU A 154 10.52 -18.95 -0.10
C LEU A 154 10.25 -18.65 1.39
N PRO A 155 11.25 -18.15 2.13
CA PRO A 155 11.05 -17.55 3.45
C PRO A 155 9.99 -16.46 3.42
N TYR A 156 9.30 -16.26 4.54
CA TYR A 156 8.17 -15.32 4.64
C TYR A 156 8.55 -13.88 4.26
N GLY A 157 9.67 -13.37 4.78
CA GLY A 157 10.16 -12.02 4.45
C GLY A 157 10.45 -11.85 2.95
N VAL A 158 10.97 -12.92 2.28
CA VAL A 158 11.17 -12.89 0.82
C VAL A 158 9.83 -12.86 0.08
N GLN A 159 8.83 -13.63 0.54
CA GLN A 159 7.49 -13.58 -0.05
C GLN A 159 6.87 -12.18 0.06
N LYS A 160 7.03 -11.50 1.19
CA LYS A 160 6.59 -10.11 1.38
C LYS A 160 7.30 -9.14 0.43
N ARG A 161 8.61 -9.32 0.20
CA ARG A 161 9.34 -8.54 -0.82
C ARG A 161 8.81 -8.79 -2.24
N VAL A 162 8.45 -10.03 -2.57
CA VAL A 162 7.81 -10.35 -3.87
C VAL A 162 6.43 -9.68 -4.00
N GLU A 163 5.65 -9.61 -2.92
CA GLU A 163 4.37 -8.89 -2.90
C GLU A 163 4.56 -7.39 -3.16
N LEU A 164 5.55 -6.78 -2.50
CA LEU A 164 5.95 -5.38 -2.72
C LEU A 164 6.39 -5.17 -4.17
N GLY A 165 7.25 -6.04 -4.71
CA GLY A 165 7.70 -6.01 -6.10
C GLY A 165 6.55 -6.12 -7.11
N ARG A 166 5.56 -6.95 -6.85
CA ARG A 166 4.37 -7.04 -7.69
C ARG A 166 3.55 -5.74 -7.68
N ALA A 167 3.46 -5.06 -6.53
CA ALA A 167 2.82 -3.75 -6.45
C ALA A 167 3.62 -2.68 -7.22
N LEU A 168 4.95 -2.68 -7.13
CA LEU A 168 5.83 -1.79 -7.90
C LEU A 168 5.75 -2.06 -9.41
N ALA A 169 5.59 -3.33 -9.80
CA ALA A 169 5.41 -3.70 -11.21
C ALA A 169 4.15 -3.08 -11.86
N MET A 170 3.22 -2.58 -11.07
CA MET A 170 2.07 -1.80 -11.57
C MET A 170 2.43 -0.34 -11.90
N GLU A 171 3.67 0.13 -11.70
CA GLU A 171 4.08 1.55 -11.82
C GLU A 171 3.15 2.47 -11.00
N PRO A 172 3.11 2.30 -9.67
CA PRO A 172 2.14 3.00 -8.85
C PRO A 172 2.44 4.51 -8.79
N LYS A 173 1.36 5.30 -8.78
CA LYS A 173 1.36 6.73 -8.44
C LYS A 173 0.98 6.98 -6.98
N LEU A 174 0.54 5.93 -6.30
CA LEU A 174 0.30 5.85 -4.86
C LEU A 174 0.37 4.39 -4.44
N LEU A 175 1.17 4.09 -3.43
CA LEU A 175 1.31 2.76 -2.87
C LEU A 175 0.62 2.69 -1.49
N LEU A 176 -0.27 1.71 -1.33
CA LEU A 176 -0.92 1.41 -0.06
C LEU A 176 -0.27 0.18 0.57
N LEU A 177 0.37 0.33 1.72
CA LEU A 177 1.04 -0.74 2.47
C LEU A 177 0.21 -1.10 3.71
N ASP A 178 -0.32 -2.30 3.75
CA ASP A 178 -1.17 -2.81 4.83
C ASP A 178 -0.35 -3.76 5.72
N GLU A 179 0.15 -3.28 6.83
CA GLU A 179 1.01 -3.97 7.79
C GLU A 179 2.20 -4.69 7.10
N PRO A 180 3.07 -3.92 6.41
CA PRO A 180 4.12 -4.50 5.56
C PRO A 180 5.13 -5.36 6.30
N VAL A 181 5.35 -5.14 7.60
CA VAL A 181 6.34 -5.87 8.40
C VAL A 181 5.72 -6.89 9.38
N ALA A 182 4.40 -7.05 9.35
CA ALA A 182 3.73 -8.00 10.27
C ALA A 182 4.29 -9.43 10.12
N GLY A 183 4.70 -10.03 11.25
CA GLY A 183 5.23 -11.39 11.29
C GLY A 183 6.70 -11.54 10.89
N MET A 184 7.42 -10.45 10.67
CA MET A 184 8.84 -10.42 10.36
C MET A 184 9.70 -10.40 11.64
N ASN A 185 10.93 -10.93 11.54
CA ASN A 185 11.96 -10.69 12.56
C ASN A 185 12.58 -9.30 12.39
N LEU A 186 13.46 -8.90 13.32
CA LEU A 186 14.05 -7.55 13.33
C LEU A 186 14.84 -7.24 12.04
N GLU A 187 15.67 -8.15 11.55
CA GLU A 187 16.47 -7.98 10.34
C GLU A 187 15.58 -7.82 9.10
N GLU A 188 14.56 -8.67 8.96
CA GLU A 188 13.58 -8.57 7.87
C GLU A 188 12.79 -7.25 7.93
N THR A 189 12.48 -6.76 9.14
CA THR A 189 11.80 -5.47 9.37
C THR A 189 12.68 -4.31 8.92
N GLU A 190 13.96 -4.29 9.32
CA GLU A 190 14.92 -3.25 8.94
C GLU A 190 15.14 -3.23 7.41
N ASP A 191 15.29 -4.39 6.79
CA ASP A 191 15.39 -4.49 5.33
C ASP A 191 14.14 -3.96 4.63
N THR A 192 12.95 -4.33 5.11
CA THR A 192 11.68 -3.86 4.53
C THR A 192 11.51 -2.36 4.71
N ALA A 193 11.88 -1.82 5.87
CA ALA A 193 11.91 -0.38 6.14
C ALA A 193 12.79 0.37 5.13
N ARG A 194 13.99 -0.16 4.86
CA ARG A 194 14.90 0.39 3.84
C ARG A 194 14.25 0.41 2.47
N TYR A 195 13.66 -0.70 2.00
CA TYR A 195 12.98 -0.73 0.70
C TYR A 195 11.82 0.27 0.62
N ILE A 196 11.06 0.46 1.71
CA ILE A 196 9.98 1.45 1.75
C ILE A 196 10.51 2.88 1.58
N LEU A 197 11.63 3.21 2.25
CA LEU A 197 12.29 4.51 2.08
C LEU A 197 12.85 4.68 0.66
N ASP A 198 13.52 3.67 0.12
CA ASP A 198 14.08 3.71 -1.23
C ASP A 198 12.96 3.89 -2.29
N ILE A 199 11.79 3.26 -2.11
CA ILE A 199 10.62 3.48 -2.98
C ILE A 199 10.15 4.93 -2.93
N ARG A 200 10.07 5.53 -1.73
CA ARG A 200 9.69 6.94 -1.59
C ARG A 200 10.72 7.86 -2.20
N ASP A 201 12.01 7.66 -1.89
CA ASP A 201 13.08 8.62 -2.14
C ASP A 201 13.66 8.48 -3.56
N GLU A 202 13.82 7.26 -4.08
CA GLU A 202 14.41 7.02 -5.38
C GLU A 202 13.37 6.92 -6.51
N LEU A 203 12.19 6.35 -6.22
CA LEU A 203 11.13 6.21 -7.21
C LEU A 203 10.08 7.32 -7.16
N ASP A 204 10.18 8.26 -6.18
CA ASP A 204 9.23 9.37 -5.94
C ASP A 204 7.76 8.89 -5.84
N VAL A 205 7.55 7.70 -5.26
CA VAL A 205 6.23 7.11 -5.09
C VAL A 205 5.70 7.48 -3.70
N PRO A 206 4.61 8.25 -3.59
CA PRO A 206 3.98 8.52 -2.31
C PRO A 206 3.35 7.24 -1.74
N ILE A 207 3.40 7.12 -0.41
CA ILE A 207 3.00 5.91 0.31
C ILE A 207 1.96 6.26 1.37
N ILE A 208 0.90 5.48 1.46
CA ILE A 208 0.06 5.40 2.66
C ILE A 208 0.34 4.05 3.33
N MET A 209 0.76 4.09 4.58
CA MET A 209 1.08 2.89 5.36
C MET A 209 0.14 2.75 6.55
N VAL A 210 -0.41 1.57 6.75
CA VAL A 210 -1.07 1.16 7.99
C VAL A 210 -0.12 0.26 8.74
N GLU A 211 0.21 0.63 9.97
CA GLU A 211 1.09 -0.15 10.85
C GLU A 211 0.67 -0.01 12.32
N HIS A 212 1.13 -0.96 13.13
CA HIS A 212 0.96 -0.95 14.58
C HIS A 212 2.31 -0.90 15.32
N ASP A 213 3.43 -1.12 14.64
CA ASP A 213 4.77 -0.91 15.18
C ASP A 213 5.08 0.59 15.21
N MET A 214 4.97 1.16 16.42
CA MET A 214 5.20 2.60 16.63
C MET A 214 6.64 3.01 16.35
N GLY A 215 7.63 2.16 16.64
CA GLY A 215 9.04 2.45 16.38
C GLY A 215 9.26 2.66 14.89
N LEU A 216 8.84 1.69 14.08
CA LEU A 216 8.94 1.75 12.63
C LEU A 216 8.22 2.98 12.05
N VAL A 217 6.99 3.25 12.51
CA VAL A 217 6.22 4.39 12.01
C VAL A 217 6.88 5.72 12.31
N MET A 218 7.42 5.89 13.54
CA MET A 218 8.12 7.12 13.93
C MET A 218 9.40 7.36 13.14
N ASP A 219 10.06 6.28 12.70
CA ASP A 219 11.31 6.38 11.93
C ASP A 219 11.05 6.64 10.43
N LEU A 220 9.92 6.16 9.87
CA LEU A 220 9.67 6.22 8.44
C LEU A 220 8.74 7.35 7.99
N ALA A 221 7.72 7.69 8.79
CA ALA A 221 6.64 8.54 8.35
C ALA A 221 7.00 10.03 8.37
N ASP A 222 6.59 10.76 7.33
CA ASP A 222 6.65 12.23 7.31
C ASP A 222 5.50 12.81 8.14
N ARG A 223 4.31 12.20 8.03
CA ARG A 223 3.11 12.56 8.81
C ARG A 223 2.34 11.32 9.22
N ILE A 224 1.72 11.41 10.37
CA ILE A 224 0.97 10.33 11.00
C ILE A 224 -0.44 10.81 11.33
N MET A 225 -1.45 10.04 10.96
CA MET A 225 -2.81 10.18 11.46
C MET A 225 -3.09 9.07 12.46
N VAL A 226 -3.52 9.45 13.65
CA VAL A 226 -3.96 8.51 14.69
C VAL A 226 -5.48 8.41 14.66
N VAL A 227 -5.98 7.19 14.54
CA VAL A 227 -7.43 6.89 14.55
C VAL A 227 -7.79 5.99 15.72
N ASP A 228 -8.93 6.27 16.33
CA ASP A 228 -9.52 5.41 17.36
C ASP A 228 -11.03 5.32 17.15
N PHE A 229 -11.58 4.11 17.21
CA PHE A 229 -13.00 3.82 16.93
C PHE A 229 -13.55 4.54 15.67
N GLY A 230 -12.77 4.54 14.59
CA GLY A 230 -13.12 5.16 13.31
C GLY A 230 -12.97 6.68 13.27
N THR A 231 -12.59 7.33 14.36
CA THR A 231 -12.50 8.79 14.46
C THR A 231 -11.03 9.22 14.53
N PRO A 232 -10.60 10.25 13.77
CA PRO A 232 -9.25 10.77 13.87
C PRO A 232 -9.05 11.48 15.23
N ILE A 233 -7.98 11.11 15.94
CA ILE A 233 -7.55 11.77 17.18
C ILE A 233 -6.72 13.01 16.82
N THR A 234 -5.69 12.81 16.02
CA THR A 234 -4.77 13.86 15.58
C THR A 234 -4.10 13.49 14.27
N THR A 235 -3.56 14.48 13.58
CA THR A 235 -2.67 14.33 12.44
C THR A 235 -1.52 15.31 12.58
N GLY A 236 -0.28 14.82 12.49
CA GLY A 236 0.91 15.64 12.65
C GLY A 236 2.19 14.92 12.29
N THR A 237 3.32 15.55 12.55
CA THR A 237 4.64 14.93 12.46
C THR A 237 4.81 13.86 13.55
N PRO A 238 5.75 12.91 13.39
CA PRO A 238 6.06 11.92 14.44
C PRO A 238 6.25 12.54 15.83
N ALA A 239 7.00 13.64 15.91
CA ALA A 239 7.29 14.35 17.17
C ALA A 239 6.02 14.95 17.82
N GLU A 240 5.09 15.48 17.01
CA GLU A 240 3.83 16.04 17.51
C GLU A 240 2.90 14.93 18.00
N VAL A 241 2.81 13.83 17.26
CA VAL A 241 1.96 12.68 17.59
C VAL A 241 2.43 12.00 18.86
N GLN A 242 3.75 11.80 19.04
CA GLN A 242 4.33 11.17 20.22
C GLN A 242 4.03 11.92 21.52
N GLN A 243 3.88 13.24 21.44
CA GLN A 243 3.63 14.11 22.61
C GLN A 243 2.12 14.37 22.84
N HIS A 244 1.24 13.88 21.97
CA HIS A 244 -0.18 14.18 22.03
C HIS A 244 -0.87 13.43 23.18
N PRO A 245 -1.53 14.12 24.15
CA PRO A 245 -2.09 13.47 25.36
C PRO A 245 -3.14 12.41 25.07
N ASP A 246 -3.95 12.60 24.01
CA ASP A 246 -5.00 11.65 23.67
C ASP A 246 -4.44 10.41 22.98
N VAL A 247 -3.33 10.54 22.23
CA VAL A 247 -2.59 9.42 21.66
C VAL A 247 -2.00 8.56 22.76
N ILE A 248 -1.31 9.19 23.72
CA ILE A 248 -0.74 8.49 24.87
C ILE A 248 -1.84 7.72 25.63
N ARG A 249 -3.02 8.33 25.84
CA ARG A 249 -4.15 7.66 26.51
C ARG A 249 -4.73 6.50 25.71
N ALA A 250 -4.86 6.62 24.40
CA ALA A 250 -5.40 5.57 23.53
C ALA A 250 -4.52 4.31 23.56
N TYR A 251 -3.20 4.48 23.57
CA TYR A 251 -2.25 3.35 23.61
C TYR A 251 -1.99 2.80 25.02
N LEU A 252 -1.93 3.65 26.06
CA LEU A 252 -1.80 3.18 27.45
C LEU A 252 -3.07 2.48 27.98
N GLY A 253 -4.25 2.79 27.41
CA GLY A 253 -5.49 2.12 27.75
C GLY A 253 -5.54 0.64 27.34
N GLU A 254 -4.79 0.23 26.31
CA GLU A 254 -4.68 -1.17 25.87
C GLU A 254 -3.80 -2.03 26.81
N GLU A 255 -2.77 -1.46 27.44
CA GLU A 255 -1.89 -2.19 28.37
C GLU A 255 -2.58 -2.58 29.70
N ILE A 256 -3.71 -1.93 30.05
CA ILE A 256 -4.42 -2.17 31.31
C ILE A 256 -5.58 -3.19 31.11
N GLY A 257 -5.90 -3.58 29.88
CA GLY A 257 -7.02 -4.44 29.50
C GLY A 257 -6.65 -5.82 28.96
N SER A 258 -5.38 -6.21 28.96
CA SER A 258 -4.88 -7.51 28.46
C SER A 258 -4.48 -8.45 29.60
#